data_686df4efcbff4bf60f9bd67c201364ee
#
_entry.id   686df4efcbff4bf60f9bd67c201364ee
#
_cell.length_a   1.000
_cell.length_b   1.000
_cell.length_c   1.000
_cell.angle_alpha   90.00
_cell.angle_beta   90.00
_cell.angle_gamma   90.00
#
_symmetry.space_group_name_H-M   'P 1'
#
loop_
_entity.id
_entity.type
_entity.pdbx_description
1 polymer ?
#
loop_
_entity_poly.entity_id
_entity_poly.type
_entity_poly.pdbx_seq_one_letter_code
_entity_poly.pdbx_strand_id
1 'polypeptide(L)' 'DALGQLIAEYAAGTRVRITGLAAAAHLNSRLGTVVHPPKPLAAGRIAVRIDGQTKSVSLSVANVQHASA' A
#
# COMPACT_ATOMS: atom_id res chain seq x y z
N ASP A 1 18.88 2.27 -6.36
CA ASP A 1 18.82 2.97 -5.07
C ASP A 1 17.69 2.43 -4.21
N ALA A 2 17.67 2.82 -2.95
CA ALA A 2 16.69 2.26 -2.01
C ALA A 2 15.24 2.58 -2.41
N LEU A 3 15.02 3.77 -2.94
CA LEU A 3 13.68 4.17 -3.35
C LEU A 3 13.20 3.36 -4.55
N GLY A 4 14.09 3.13 -5.51
CA GLY A 4 13.77 2.28 -6.65
C GLY A 4 13.46 0.84 -6.24
N GLN A 5 14.17 0.33 -5.24
CA GLN A 5 13.90 -1.01 -4.72
C GLN A 5 12.53 -1.08 -4.06
N LEU A 6 12.15 -0.05 -3.30
CA LEU A 6 10.82 -0.01 -2.67
C LEU A 6 9.70 -0.03 -3.71
N ILE A 7 9.86 0.74 -4.79
CA ILE A 7 8.88 0.74 -5.86
C ILE A 7 8.78 -0.64 -6.50
N ALA A 8 9.92 -1.30 -6.74
CA ALA A 8 9.93 -2.64 -7.31
C ALA A 8 9.30 -3.67 -6.37
N GLU A 9 9.50 -3.53 -5.04
CA GLU A 9 8.92 -4.43 -4.06
C GLU A 9 7.40 -4.35 -4.00
N TYR A 10 6.84 -3.17 -4.26
CA TYR A 10 5.40 -2.95 -4.14
C TYR A 10 4.79 -2.65 -5.50
N ALA A 11 5.13 -3.47 -6.49
CA ALA A 11 4.52 -3.36 -7.82
C ALA A 11 3.04 -3.70 -7.77
N ALA A 12 2.28 -3.18 -8.75
CA ALA A 12 0.86 -3.47 -8.85
C ALA A 12 0.62 -4.99 -8.84
N GLY A 13 -0.36 -5.42 -8.05
CA GLY A 13 -0.67 -6.83 -7.85
C GLY A 13 -0.08 -7.43 -6.59
N THR A 14 0.84 -6.73 -5.91
CA THR A 14 1.44 -7.21 -4.68
C THR A 14 0.41 -7.17 -3.54
N ARG A 15 0.33 -8.27 -2.79
CA ARG A 15 -0.53 -8.32 -1.60
C ARG A 15 0.20 -7.71 -0.42
N VAL A 16 -0.50 -6.87 0.33
CA VAL A 16 0.09 -6.17 1.46
C VAL A 16 -0.85 -6.17 2.66
N ARG A 17 -0.28 -5.97 3.84
CA ARG A 17 -1.01 -5.75 5.08
C ARG A 17 -0.72 -4.32 5.55
N ILE A 18 -1.76 -3.62 5.98
CA ILE A 18 -1.66 -2.25 6.46
C ILE A 18 -1.29 -2.27 7.94
N THR A 19 -0.33 -1.43 8.33
CA THR A 19 0.13 -1.36 9.72
C THR A 19 0.45 0.08 10.11
N GLY A 20 0.39 0.37 11.40
CA GLY A 20 0.94 1.60 11.96
C GLY A 20 0.22 2.88 11.62
N LEU A 21 -1.02 2.81 11.12
CA LEU A 21 -1.80 4.02 10.87
C LEU A 21 -2.33 4.58 12.17
N ALA A 22 -2.14 5.90 12.37
CA ALA A 22 -2.66 6.59 13.54
C ALA A 22 -4.05 7.17 13.26
N ALA A 23 -4.19 7.91 12.15
CA ALA A 23 -5.44 8.58 11.83
C ALA A 23 -6.53 7.61 11.37
N ALA A 24 -6.17 6.57 10.63
CA ALA A 24 -7.11 5.57 10.13
C ALA A 24 -6.80 4.21 10.75
N ALA A 25 -6.71 4.16 12.08
CA ALA A 25 -6.30 2.96 12.80
C ALA A 25 -7.20 1.76 12.53
N HIS A 26 -8.46 1.98 12.15
CA HIS A 26 -9.36 0.89 11.81
C HIS A 26 -8.92 0.09 10.57
N LEU A 27 -8.01 0.64 9.77
CA LEU A 27 -7.47 -0.07 8.61
C LEU A 27 -6.26 -0.94 8.95
N ASN A 28 -5.68 -0.77 10.14
CA ASN A 28 -4.54 -1.59 10.56
C ASN A 28 -4.91 -3.07 10.55
N SER A 29 -3.98 -3.90 10.09
CA SER A 29 -4.14 -5.35 9.93
C SER A 29 -5.07 -5.76 8.78
N ARG A 30 -5.61 -4.80 8.02
CA ARG A 30 -6.40 -5.12 6.83
C ARG A 30 -5.46 -5.51 5.70
N LEU A 31 -5.94 -6.38 4.83
CA LEU A 31 -5.20 -6.81 3.64
C LEU A 31 -5.67 -6.03 2.43
N GLY A 32 -4.77 -5.82 1.50
CA GLY A 32 -5.10 -5.15 0.26
C GLY A 32 -4.15 -5.55 -0.85
N THR A 33 -4.39 -4.99 -2.03
CA THR A 33 -3.57 -5.23 -3.21
C THR A 33 -3.06 -3.90 -3.73
N VAL A 34 -1.76 -3.82 -3.99
CA VAL A 34 -1.17 -2.63 -4.62
C VAL A 34 -1.74 -2.50 -6.02
N VAL A 35 -2.17 -1.29 -6.37
CA VAL A 35 -2.74 -0.99 -7.69
C VAL A 35 -2.06 0.23 -8.27
N HIS A 36 -2.19 0.43 -9.57
CA HIS A 36 -1.70 1.64 -10.21
C HIS A 36 -2.51 2.84 -9.72
N PRO A 37 -1.86 3.92 -9.25
CA PRO A 37 -2.60 5.10 -8.83
C PRO A 37 -3.22 5.80 -10.03
N PRO A 38 -4.41 6.41 -9.88
CA PRO A 38 -5.02 7.18 -10.96
C PRO A 38 -4.25 8.46 -11.29
N LYS A 39 -3.44 8.93 -10.35
CA LYS A 39 -2.57 10.10 -10.50
C LYS A 39 -1.23 9.80 -9.88
N PRO A 40 -0.15 10.44 -10.36
CA PRO A 40 1.16 10.24 -9.74
C PRO A 40 1.12 10.58 -8.25
N LEU A 41 1.76 9.74 -7.45
CA LEU A 41 1.85 9.92 -6.00
C LEU A 41 3.22 10.46 -5.63
N ALA A 42 3.30 11.08 -4.45
CA ALA A 42 4.58 11.52 -3.89
C ALA A 42 5.50 10.33 -3.68
N ALA A 43 6.80 10.57 -3.66
CA ALA A 43 7.79 9.53 -3.43
C ALA A 43 7.51 8.82 -2.09
N GLY A 44 7.67 7.51 -2.08
CA GLY A 44 7.44 6.72 -0.88
C GLY A 44 5.98 6.38 -0.59
N ARG A 45 5.08 6.69 -1.51
CA ARG A 45 3.66 6.36 -1.36
C ARG A 45 3.22 5.40 -2.44
N ILE A 46 2.22 4.58 -2.12
CA ILE A 46 1.64 3.60 -3.04
C ILE A 46 0.11 3.67 -2.95
N ALA A 47 -0.55 3.20 -3.99
CA ALA A 47 -2.00 3.06 -3.98
C ALA A 47 -2.34 1.62 -3.64
N VAL A 48 -3.22 1.43 -2.67
CA VAL A 48 -3.63 0.10 -2.20
C VAL A 48 -5.15 0.03 -2.21
N ARG A 49 -5.68 -1.01 -2.84
CA ARG A 49 -7.11 -1.29 -2.77
C ARG A 49 -7.32 -2.31 -1.66
N ILE A 50 -8.00 -1.88 -0.60
CA ILE A 50 -8.28 -2.72 0.55
C ILE A 50 -9.35 -3.74 0.18
N ASP A 51 -9.18 -4.98 0.60
CA ASP A 51 -10.13 -6.05 0.30
C ASP A 51 -11.53 -5.65 0.78
N GLY A 52 -12.49 -5.85 -0.10
CA GLY A 52 -13.88 -5.48 0.16
C GLY A 52 -14.24 -4.05 -0.21
N GLN A 53 -13.27 -3.24 -0.63
CA GLN A 53 -13.52 -1.87 -1.06
C GLN A 53 -13.29 -1.72 -2.55
N THR A 54 -13.97 -0.74 -3.15
CA THR A 54 -13.88 -0.50 -4.59
C THR A 54 -12.85 0.57 -4.95
N LYS A 55 -12.46 1.40 -3.98
CA LYS A 55 -11.54 2.51 -4.21
C LYS A 55 -10.19 2.22 -3.56
N SER A 56 -9.13 2.70 -4.21
CA SER A 56 -7.79 2.62 -3.64
C SER A 56 -7.55 3.80 -2.69
N VAL A 57 -6.62 3.61 -1.77
CA VAL A 57 -6.15 4.66 -0.87
C VAL A 57 -4.65 4.82 -1.05
N SER A 58 -4.16 6.04 -0.83
CA SER A 58 -2.74 6.34 -0.88
C SER A 58 -2.15 6.12 0.50
N LEU A 59 -1.12 5.28 0.59
CA LEU A 59 -0.46 4.96 1.86
C LEU A 59 1.04 5.11 1.71
N SER A 60 1.71 5.47 2.82
CA SER A 60 3.16 5.44 2.86
C SER A 60 3.62 3.98 2.83
N VAL A 61 4.73 3.72 2.13
CA VAL A 61 5.31 2.37 2.12
C VAL A 61 5.71 1.92 3.53
N ALA A 62 5.94 2.86 4.44
CA ALA A 62 6.24 2.53 5.83
C ALA A 62 5.03 1.95 6.58
N ASN A 63 3.83 2.14 6.05
CA ASN A 63 2.60 1.67 6.67
C ASN A 63 2.06 0.40 6.04
N VAL A 64 2.83 -0.26 5.20
CA VAL A 64 2.45 -1.53 4.60
C VAL A 64 3.61 -2.51 4.72
N GLN A 65 3.28 -3.79 4.68
CA GLN A 65 4.28 -4.85 4.59
C GLN A 65 3.73 -5.95 3.70
N HIS A 66 4.62 -6.73 3.11
CA HIS A 66 4.20 -7.84 2.26
C HIS A 66 3.33 -8.80 3.07
N ALA A 67 2.17 -9.12 2.53
CA ALA A 67 1.33 -10.14 3.14
C ALA A 67 1.88 -11.51 2.70
N SER A 68 2.24 -12.32 3.68
CA SER A 68 2.68 -13.68 3.40
C SER A 68 1.51 -14.51 2.92
N ALA A 69 1.75 -15.24 1.85
CA ALA A 69 0.73 -16.15 1.35
C ALA A 69 0.53 -17.31 2.33
#